data_d8a6a5f6e65c4c3f08bc6379b8e9383d
#
_entry.id   d8a6a5f6e65c4c3f08bc6379b8e9383d
#
_cell.length_a   1.000
_cell.length_b   1.000
_cell.length_c   1.000
_cell.angle_alpha   90.00
_cell.angle_beta   90.00
_cell.angle_gamma   90.00
#
_symmetry.space_group_name_H-M   'P 1'
#
loop_
_entity.id
_entity.type
_entity.pdbx_description
1 polymer ?
#
loop_
_entity_poly.entity_id
_entity_poly.type
_entity_poly.pdbx_seq_one_letter_code
_entity_poly.pdbx_strand_id
1 'polypeptide(L)'
;MSKCEFESSCHHNDTCGLTGSAAFFASIPGSFVLINGPLWCYFYAMKYVDDENGRAARCITCTGTSPSSMVYGTEKDILKGLSRIRDAGQAERVFIENNCSTGLIGDDVKGIAEAFGGPWPVYTMDSGGLKGRFEEGFARAFLRVVEEMKEEKTIPGSVNVLGLSDVYLKGREDGEEIRRILRGCGINVISTPGCGSSWEEIMKAPSAAFNLVVRDELGLPAAREMEKRFHIPYASVGLPYGFEGSRKWVEKVLEILAFGKADSFLDKEKERAREILRKGNGLESLWGSLWFDEVLVAAPPSEALGIAEALRSEWIDTAKLTIHLLSPTDRTCQAADIIRLVTAEDEDIRRDYENWKDGLVLSSSHETTRLERLHKPFVSFHIARPSYDEGFFSDLPLSGFRGAALLYEKIWNARLKEIGREKILK
;
A
#
# COMPACT_ATOMS: atom_id res chain seq x y z
N MET A 1 -3.41 34.00 10.20
CA MET A 1 -3.20 32.83 9.33
C MET A 1 -4.44 32.68 8.47
N SER A 2 -4.31 32.78 7.16
CA SER A 2 -5.46 32.67 6.26
C SER A 2 -5.97 31.21 6.29
N LYS A 3 -7.28 31.01 6.24
CA LYS A 3 -7.90 29.68 6.19
C LYS A 3 -7.33 28.78 5.08
N CYS A 4 -6.81 29.39 4.02
CA CYS A 4 -6.34 28.71 2.81
C CYS A 4 -5.00 27.96 2.99
N GLU A 5 -4.05 28.46 3.80
CA GLU A 5 -2.73 27.82 3.97
C GLU A 5 -2.77 26.54 4.80
N PHE A 6 -3.78 26.38 5.63
CA PHE A 6 -3.91 25.20 6.48
C PHE A 6 -4.71 24.07 5.82
N GLU A 7 -5.63 24.42 4.92
CA GLU A 7 -6.44 23.43 4.17
C GLU A 7 -5.59 22.71 3.14
N SER A 8 -4.67 23.38 2.45
CA SER A 8 -3.78 22.76 1.47
C SER A 8 -2.81 21.73 2.05
N SER A 9 -2.44 21.87 3.33
CA SER A 9 -1.52 20.94 4.00
C SER A 9 -2.19 19.64 4.51
N CYS A 10 -3.53 19.57 4.53
CA CYS A 10 -4.28 18.41 5.01
C CYS A 10 -4.67 17.40 3.91
N HIS A 11 -4.24 17.62 2.67
CA HIS A 11 -4.55 16.73 1.53
C HIS A 11 -3.55 15.58 1.35
N HIS A 12 -2.65 15.33 2.29
CA HIS A 12 -1.43 14.58 1.98
C HIS A 12 -1.33 13.26 2.73
N ASN A 13 -2.10 12.29 2.27
CA ASN A 13 -1.63 10.92 2.19
C ASN A 13 -0.59 10.76 1.06
N ASP A 14 -0.33 11.84 0.33
CA ASP A 14 0.44 11.85 -0.89
C ASP A 14 1.89 12.19 -0.56
N THR A 15 2.72 11.18 -0.44
CA THR A 15 4.16 11.37 -0.46
C THR A 15 4.66 11.34 -1.90
N CYS A 16 5.84 11.93 -2.14
CA CYS A 16 6.38 12.00 -3.49
C CYS A 16 7.02 10.68 -3.94
N GLY A 17 7.35 10.59 -5.24
CA GLY A 17 7.94 9.42 -5.85
C GLY A 17 9.23 8.93 -5.19
N LEU A 18 10.01 9.83 -4.57
CA LEU A 18 11.20 9.46 -3.80
C LEU A 18 10.86 8.57 -2.60
N THR A 19 9.78 8.87 -1.89
CA THR A 19 9.35 8.02 -0.77
C THR A 19 8.89 6.65 -1.27
N GLY A 20 8.17 6.62 -2.41
CA GLY A 20 7.70 5.35 -2.99
C GLY A 20 8.85 4.45 -3.45
N SER A 21 9.86 5.02 -4.11
CA SER A 21 11.03 4.25 -4.52
C SER A 21 11.88 3.80 -3.34
N ALA A 22 12.11 4.68 -2.35
CA ALA A 22 12.82 4.32 -1.13
C ALA A 22 12.11 3.18 -0.37
N ALA A 23 10.78 3.22 -0.29
CA ALA A 23 9.97 2.18 0.32
C ALA A 23 10.16 0.82 -0.38
N PHE A 24 10.10 0.79 -1.71
CA PHE A 24 10.33 -0.44 -2.47
C PHE A 24 11.74 -0.99 -2.27
N PHE A 25 12.78 -0.18 -2.45
CA PHE A 25 14.16 -0.64 -2.32
C PHE A 25 14.50 -1.08 -0.89
N ALA A 26 14.06 -0.33 0.12
CA ALA A 26 14.31 -0.66 1.52
C ALA A 26 13.52 -1.90 2.01
N SER A 27 12.43 -2.28 1.33
CA SER A 27 11.69 -3.52 1.62
C SER A 27 12.51 -4.79 1.31
N ILE A 28 13.53 -4.68 0.43
CA ILE A 28 14.38 -5.80 0.01
C ILE A 28 15.48 -6.02 1.06
N PRO A 29 15.53 -7.16 1.74
CA PRO A 29 16.56 -7.45 2.73
C PRO A 29 17.99 -7.26 2.18
N GLY A 30 18.87 -6.66 2.98
CA GLY A 30 20.26 -6.38 2.59
C GLY A 30 20.42 -5.14 1.68
N SER A 31 19.33 -4.46 1.31
CA SER A 31 19.39 -3.23 0.52
C SER A 31 19.52 -2.01 1.41
N PHE A 32 20.37 -1.06 1.01
CA PHE A 32 20.48 0.27 1.61
C PHE A 32 20.09 1.34 0.58
N VAL A 33 19.38 2.35 1.02
CA VAL A 33 18.96 3.48 0.19
C VAL A 33 19.73 4.73 0.63
N LEU A 34 20.48 5.31 -0.30
CA LEU A 34 21.13 6.58 -0.11
C LEU A 34 20.36 7.66 -0.87
N ILE A 35 19.58 8.45 -0.16
CA ILE A 35 18.91 9.62 -0.73
C ILE A 35 19.96 10.71 -0.98
N ASN A 36 20.25 10.99 -2.24
CA ASN A 36 21.08 12.12 -2.65
C ASN A 36 20.21 13.39 -2.62
N GLY A 37 20.23 14.07 -1.50
CA GLY A 37 19.35 15.20 -1.26
C GLY A 37 19.47 15.79 0.16
N PRO A 38 18.67 16.82 0.45
CA PRO A 38 18.64 17.45 1.76
C PRO A 38 17.99 16.55 2.81
N LEU A 39 18.27 16.86 4.07
CA LEU A 39 17.80 16.12 5.23
C LEU A 39 16.25 15.96 5.27
N TRP A 40 15.51 16.92 4.75
CA TRP A 40 14.05 16.87 4.75
C TRP A 40 13.49 15.72 3.89
N CYS A 41 14.05 15.50 2.69
CA CYS A 41 13.63 14.38 1.83
C CYS A 41 13.85 13.04 2.54
N TYR A 42 15.00 12.87 3.19
CA TYR A 42 15.30 11.72 4.02
C TYR A 42 14.32 11.57 5.18
N PHE A 43 14.10 12.64 5.94
CA PHE A 43 13.24 12.61 7.13
C PHE A 43 11.82 12.14 6.79
N TYR A 44 11.21 12.71 5.75
CA TYR A 44 9.85 12.33 5.35
C TYR A 44 9.79 10.90 4.80
N ALA A 45 10.74 10.49 3.96
CA ALA A 45 10.79 9.12 3.43
C ALA A 45 11.00 8.09 4.56
N MET A 46 11.99 8.33 5.43
CA MET A 46 12.28 7.46 6.56
C MET A 46 11.08 7.37 7.52
N LYS A 47 10.49 8.50 7.90
CA LYS A 47 9.34 8.55 8.80
C LYS A 47 8.15 7.79 8.23
N TYR A 48 7.87 7.95 6.94
CA TYR A 48 6.78 7.23 6.27
C TYR A 48 6.99 5.71 6.30
N VAL A 49 8.22 5.25 6.07
CA VAL A 49 8.58 3.83 6.11
C VAL A 49 8.60 3.29 7.54
N ASP A 50 9.12 4.07 8.51
CA ASP A 50 9.28 3.65 9.91
C ASP A 50 7.95 3.31 10.60
N ASP A 51 6.89 4.00 10.23
CA ASP A 51 5.57 3.79 10.83
C ASP A 51 5.07 2.33 10.67
N GLU A 52 5.44 1.62 9.58
CA GLU A 52 5.04 0.23 9.34
C GLU A 52 6.23 -0.74 9.31
N ASN A 53 7.39 -0.30 8.84
CA ASN A 53 8.57 -1.13 8.70
C ASN A 53 9.83 -0.45 9.24
N GLY A 54 9.98 -0.42 10.56
CA GLY A 54 11.13 0.16 11.23
C GLY A 54 12.47 -0.52 10.89
N ARG A 55 12.47 -1.76 10.35
CA ARG A 55 13.67 -2.40 9.82
C ARG A 55 14.10 -1.75 8.50
N ALA A 56 13.18 -1.57 7.57
CA ALA A 56 13.43 -0.92 6.29
C ALA A 56 13.85 0.54 6.49
N ALA A 57 13.21 1.27 7.40
CA ALA A 57 13.55 2.66 7.71
C ALA A 57 15.02 2.83 8.13
N ARG A 58 15.58 1.90 8.89
CA ARG A 58 17.00 1.90 9.29
C ARG A 58 17.99 1.70 8.14
N CYS A 59 17.51 1.18 7.02
CA CYS A 59 18.33 1.01 5.81
C CYS A 59 18.30 2.24 4.89
N ILE A 60 17.56 3.30 5.26
CA ILE A 60 17.50 4.57 4.52
C ILE A 60 18.45 5.57 5.17
N THR A 61 19.28 6.23 4.37
CA THR A 61 20.19 7.31 4.79
C THR A 61 20.22 8.41 3.73
N CYS A 62 20.88 9.52 3.98
CA CYS A 62 20.99 10.61 3.01
C CYS A 62 22.40 11.21 2.93
N THR A 63 22.66 11.90 1.83
CA THR A 63 23.88 12.69 1.65
C THR A 63 23.88 13.94 2.52
N GLY A 64 22.70 14.53 2.76
CA GLY A 64 22.55 15.79 3.51
C GLY A 64 23.10 16.98 2.73
N THR A 65 22.73 17.09 1.45
CA THR A 65 23.20 18.15 0.55
C THR A 65 22.98 19.55 1.13
N SER A 66 23.97 20.40 0.94
CA SER A 66 23.97 21.81 1.33
C SER A 66 23.73 22.75 0.14
N PRO A 67 23.47 24.05 0.33
CA PRO A 67 23.41 25.00 -0.78
C PRO A 67 24.67 25.01 -1.66
N SER A 68 25.84 24.73 -1.10
CA SER A 68 27.09 24.64 -1.88
C SER A 68 27.10 23.38 -2.76
N SER A 69 26.51 22.27 -2.33
CA SER A 69 26.38 21.06 -3.14
C SER A 69 25.51 21.30 -4.38
N MET A 70 24.54 22.22 -4.28
CA MET A 70 23.69 22.60 -5.42
C MET A 70 24.45 23.39 -6.52
N VAL A 71 25.55 24.04 -6.15
CA VAL A 71 26.37 24.86 -7.05
C VAL A 71 27.57 24.07 -7.61
N TYR A 72 28.21 23.26 -6.78
CA TYR A 72 29.49 22.59 -7.10
C TYR A 72 29.37 21.08 -7.34
N GLY A 73 28.14 20.55 -7.29
CA GLY A 73 27.87 19.11 -7.43
C GLY A 73 27.87 18.37 -6.09
N THR A 74 27.33 17.15 -6.12
CA THR A 74 27.07 16.32 -4.93
C THR A 74 28.09 15.18 -4.74
N GLU A 75 29.14 15.11 -5.57
CA GLU A 75 30.14 14.02 -5.54
C GLU A 75 30.69 13.78 -4.13
N LYS A 76 31.18 14.82 -3.44
CA LYS A 76 31.73 14.70 -2.08
C LYS A 76 30.72 14.15 -1.09
N ASP A 77 29.45 14.56 -1.21
CA ASP A 77 28.37 14.16 -0.31
C ASP A 77 28.00 12.69 -0.56
N ILE A 78 27.95 12.26 -1.84
CA ILE A 78 27.73 10.88 -2.22
C ILE A 78 28.85 9.98 -1.67
N LEU A 79 30.12 10.32 -1.92
CA LEU A 79 31.27 9.56 -1.41
C LEU A 79 31.24 9.41 0.12
N LYS A 80 30.88 10.48 0.83
CA LYS A 80 30.72 10.45 2.29
C LYS A 80 29.54 9.56 2.70
N GLY A 81 28.42 9.60 1.97
CA GLY A 81 27.26 8.73 2.19
C GLY A 81 27.61 7.24 2.02
N LEU A 82 28.28 6.90 0.91
CA LEU A 82 28.74 5.54 0.62
C LEU A 82 29.75 5.04 1.66
N SER A 83 30.66 5.89 2.13
CA SER A 83 31.60 5.54 3.21
C SER A 83 30.88 5.15 4.49
N ARG A 84 29.84 5.92 4.89
CA ARG A 84 29.01 5.59 6.07
C ARG A 84 28.30 4.24 5.93
N ILE A 85 27.76 3.92 4.74
CA ILE A 85 27.12 2.63 4.48
C ILE A 85 28.15 1.49 4.54
N ARG A 86 29.35 1.69 3.97
CA ARG A 86 30.45 0.72 4.04
C ARG A 86 30.85 0.43 5.47
N ASP A 87 31.02 1.48 6.26
CA ASP A 87 31.49 1.39 7.65
C ASP A 87 30.44 0.74 8.56
N ALA A 88 29.13 0.83 8.21
CA ALA A 88 28.05 0.09 8.86
C ALA A 88 28.09 -1.43 8.60
N GLY A 89 28.70 -1.86 7.48
CA GLY A 89 29.02 -3.27 7.21
C GLY A 89 27.84 -4.22 6.99
N GLN A 90 26.64 -3.70 6.74
CA GLN A 90 25.39 -4.49 6.64
C GLN A 90 24.79 -4.52 5.23
N ALA A 91 25.32 -3.70 4.31
CA ALA A 91 24.78 -3.60 2.97
C ALA A 91 25.25 -4.76 2.07
N GLU A 92 24.34 -5.37 1.34
CA GLU A 92 24.62 -6.30 0.24
C GLU A 92 24.47 -5.62 -1.13
N ARG A 93 23.70 -4.53 -1.16
CA ARG A 93 23.46 -3.65 -2.33
C ARG A 93 23.06 -2.26 -1.89
N VAL A 94 23.33 -1.29 -2.73
CA VAL A 94 22.99 0.13 -2.45
C VAL A 94 22.20 0.72 -3.61
N PHE A 95 21.12 1.39 -3.30
CA PHE A 95 20.35 2.20 -4.23
C PHE A 95 20.59 3.68 -3.93
N ILE A 96 21.03 4.46 -4.91
CA ILE A 96 21.19 5.91 -4.78
C ILE A 96 20.05 6.58 -5.52
N GLU A 97 19.28 7.40 -4.80
CA GLU A 97 18.13 8.12 -5.31
C GLU A 97 18.38 9.62 -5.33
N ASN A 98 18.36 10.22 -6.51
CA ASN A 98 18.37 11.67 -6.62
C ASN A 98 17.00 12.25 -6.28
N ASN A 99 16.99 13.27 -5.43
CA ASN A 99 15.79 14.08 -5.21
C ASN A 99 15.54 15.08 -6.36
N CYS A 100 14.53 15.95 -6.20
CA CYS A 100 14.19 16.96 -7.22
C CYS A 100 15.38 17.86 -7.61
N SER A 101 16.12 18.35 -6.63
CA SER A 101 17.22 19.29 -6.84
C SER A 101 18.44 18.59 -7.47
N THR A 102 18.84 17.45 -6.90
CA THR A 102 20.05 16.74 -7.36
C THR A 102 19.84 16.08 -8.72
N GLY A 103 18.61 15.67 -9.04
CA GLY A 103 18.25 15.19 -10.37
C GLY A 103 18.33 16.29 -11.47
N LEU A 104 18.26 17.56 -11.10
CA LEU A 104 18.41 18.69 -12.02
C LEU A 104 19.88 19.13 -12.22
N ILE A 105 20.76 18.83 -11.26
CA ILE A 105 22.18 19.19 -11.35
C ILE A 105 22.88 18.39 -12.45
N GLY A 106 22.49 17.12 -12.63
CA GLY A 106 23.04 16.25 -13.67
C GLY A 106 24.41 15.65 -13.34
N ASP A 107 24.72 15.47 -12.05
CA ASP A 107 25.93 14.74 -11.63
C ASP A 107 25.93 13.31 -12.18
N ASP A 108 27.10 12.82 -12.59
CA ASP A 108 27.27 11.40 -12.94
C ASP A 108 27.33 10.52 -11.70
N VAL A 109 26.17 10.36 -11.05
CA VAL A 109 26.05 9.58 -9.80
C VAL A 109 26.53 8.14 -9.98
N LYS A 110 26.33 7.55 -11.15
CA LYS A 110 26.78 6.20 -11.45
C LYS A 110 28.31 6.15 -11.53
N GLY A 111 28.94 7.04 -12.27
CA GLY A 111 30.40 7.14 -12.35
C GLY A 111 31.06 7.43 -10.99
N ILE A 112 30.43 8.27 -10.16
CA ILE A 112 30.91 8.54 -8.79
C ILE A 112 30.87 7.26 -7.95
N ALA A 113 29.78 6.49 -8.03
CA ALA A 113 29.64 5.24 -7.28
C ALA A 113 30.60 4.14 -7.76
N GLU A 114 30.82 4.04 -9.06
CA GLU A 114 31.81 3.13 -9.66
C GLU A 114 33.23 3.49 -9.23
N ALA A 115 33.58 4.77 -9.22
CA ALA A 115 34.88 5.28 -8.76
C ALA A 115 35.12 5.03 -7.25
N PHE A 116 34.07 5.00 -6.44
CA PHE A 116 34.15 4.67 -5.02
C PHE A 116 34.63 3.23 -4.79
N GLY A 117 34.25 2.29 -5.66
CA GLY A 117 34.69 0.90 -5.60
C GLY A 117 34.26 0.16 -4.33
N GLY A 118 33.01 0.33 -3.91
CA GLY A 118 32.43 -0.35 -2.74
C GLY A 118 32.30 -1.86 -2.93
N PRO A 119 32.13 -2.66 -1.84
CA PRO A 119 32.07 -4.12 -1.91
C PRO A 119 30.74 -4.69 -2.44
N TRP A 120 29.78 -3.85 -2.78
CA TRP A 120 28.43 -4.21 -3.20
C TRP A 120 28.03 -3.49 -4.51
N PRO A 121 27.08 -4.03 -5.27
CA PRO A 121 26.54 -3.36 -6.46
C PRO A 121 25.80 -2.09 -6.05
N VAL A 122 25.89 -1.07 -6.91
CA VAL A 122 25.19 0.20 -6.74
C VAL A 122 24.25 0.42 -7.93
N TYR A 123 23.02 0.78 -7.60
CA TYR A 123 21.98 1.12 -8.56
C TYR A 123 21.57 2.57 -8.37
N THR A 124 21.34 3.30 -9.44
CA THR A 124 21.00 4.74 -9.40
C THR A 124 19.63 4.99 -10.02
N MET A 125 18.89 5.94 -9.47
CA MET A 125 17.60 6.36 -9.98
C MET A 125 17.30 7.83 -9.66
N ASP A 126 16.64 8.54 -10.60
CA ASP A 126 16.03 9.84 -10.34
C ASP A 126 14.61 9.65 -9.84
N SER A 127 14.38 9.96 -8.56
CA SER A 127 13.13 9.65 -7.86
C SER A 127 12.36 10.87 -7.36
N GLY A 128 12.89 12.08 -7.57
CA GLY A 128 12.31 13.30 -7.02
C GLY A 128 10.81 13.48 -7.28
N GLY A 129 10.14 14.27 -6.47
CA GLY A 129 8.68 14.51 -6.55
C GLY A 129 8.20 15.13 -7.87
N LEU A 130 9.11 15.74 -8.66
CA LEU A 130 8.82 16.16 -10.03
C LEU A 130 8.57 14.98 -11.00
N LYS A 131 8.90 13.77 -10.57
CA LYS A 131 8.72 12.52 -11.35
C LYS A 131 7.43 11.78 -10.99
N GLY A 132 6.63 12.27 -10.02
CA GLY A 132 5.34 11.69 -9.65
C GLY A 132 5.14 11.47 -8.14
N ARG A 133 4.04 10.82 -7.83
CA ARG A 133 3.58 10.47 -6.48
C ARG A 133 4.23 9.18 -5.97
N PHE A 134 3.85 8.76 -4.79
CA PHE A 134 4.34 7.54 -4.15
C PHE A 134 4.23 6.32 -5.08
N GLU A 135 3.07 6.09 -5.66
CA GLU A 135 2.79 4.91 -6.48
C GLU A 135 3.68 4.86 -7.73
N GLU A 136 3.85 6.01 -8.41
CA GLU A 136 4.73 6.06 -9.58
C GLU A 136 6.21 5.87 -9.20
N GLY A 137 6.61 6.37 -8.02
CA GLY A 137 7.95 6.13 -7.49
C GLY A 137 8.20 4.66 -7.19
N PHE A 138 7.27 4.03 -6.49
CA PHE A 138 7.31 2.59 -6.17
C PHE A 138 7.37 1.74 -7.45
N ALA A 139 6.47 1.99 -8.39
CA ALA A 139 6.42 1.25 -9.66
C ALA A 139 7.71 1.40 -10.48
N ARG A 140 8.30 2.62 -10.53
CA ARG A 140 9.58 2.84 -11.22
C ARG A 140 10.75 2.15 -10.53
N ALA A 141 10.77 2.12 -9.20
CA ALA A 141 11.77 1.36 -8.46
C ALA A 141 11.65 -0.13 -8.74
N PHE A 142 10.44 -0.65 -8.82
CA PHE A 142 10.22 -2.03 -9.22
C PHE A 142 10.68 -2.28 -10.68
N LEU A 143 10.35 -1.41 -11.63
CA LEU A 143 10.85 -1.50 -13.00
C LEU A 143 12.38 -1.50 -13.05
N ARG A 144 13.04 -0.65 -12.24
CA ARG A 144 14.51 -0.63 -12.13
C ARG A 144 15.08 -1.97 -11.69
N VAL A 145 14.39 -2.67 -10.78
CA VAL A 145 14.80 -4.01 -10.35
C VAL A 145 14.49 -5.07 -11.41
N VAL A 146 13.37 -4.92 -12.15
CA VAL A 146 13.05 -5.81 -13.29
C VAL A 146 14.16 -5.77 -14.37
N GLU A 147 14.83 -4.63 -14.57
CA GLU A 147 15.96 -4.51 -15.50
C GLU A 147 17.14 -5.46 -15.17
N GLU A 148 17.33 -5.78 -13.91
CA GLU A 148 18.40 -6.69 -13.43
C GLU A 148 18.04 -8.18 -13.56
N MET A 149 16.75 -8.51 -13.77
CA MET A 149 16.27 -9.89 -13.88
C MET A 149 16.75 -10.53 -15.19
N LYS A 150 16.98 -11.83 -15.13
CA LYS A 150 17.34 -12.67 -16.28
C LYS A 150 16.25 -13.68 -16.54
N GLU A 151 16.20 -14.14 -17.79
CA GLU A 151 15.28 -15.21 -18.19
C GLU A 151 15.58 -16.49 -17.39
N GLU A 152 14.53 -17.14 -16.91
CA GLU A 152 14.58 -18.35 -16.10
C GLU A 152 13.63 -19.41 -16.66
N LYS A 153 13.88 -20.68 -16.35
CA LYS A 153 12.97 -21.76 -16.75
C LYS A 153 11.69 -21.69 -15.95
N THR A 154 10.57 -21.66 -16.66
CA THR A 154 9.22 -21.59 -16.04
C THR A 154 8.94 -22.80 -15.13
N ILE A 155 8.44 -22.52 -13.94
CA ILE A 155 7.96 -23.49 -12.95
C ILE A 155 6.44 -23.57 -13.08
N PRO A 156 5.86 -24.68 -13.56
CA PRO A 156 4.42 -24.81 -13.70
C PRO A 156 3.66 -24.65 -12.36
N GLY A 157 2.49 -24.03 -12.38
CA GLY A 157 1.67 -23.84 -11.19
C GLY A 157 2.24 -22.84 -10.18
N SER A 158 3.15 -21.99 -10.61
CA SER A 158 3.75 -20.95 -9.77
C SER A 158 3.33 -19.55 -10.20
N VAL A 159 3.34 -18.64 -9.23
CA VAL A 159 2.97 -17.23 -9.45
C VAL A 159 3.93 -16.28 -8.74
N ASN A 160 4.03 -15.07 -9.28
CA ASN A 160 4.41 -13.91 -8.49
C ASN A 160 3.16 -13.14 -8.06
N VAL A 161 3.23 -12.47 -6.92
CA VAL A 161 2.18 -11.54 -6.48
C VAL A 161 2.77 -10.13 -6.51
N LEU A 162 2.30 -9.31 -7.42
CA LEU A 162 2.81 -7.98 -7.69
C LEU A 162 1.87 -6.90 -7.14
N GLY A 163 2.45 -5.82 -6.63
CA GLY A 163 1.69 -4.71 -6.07
C GLY A 163 1.44 -4.82 -4.56
N LEU A 164 2.12 -5.72 -3.86
CA LEU A 164 2.18 -5.70 -2.39
C LEU A 164 3.20 -4.66 -1.94
N SER A 165 2.94 -4.03 -0.79
CA SER A 165 3.87 -3.11 -0.14
C SER A 165 3.75 -3.24 1.38
N ASP A 166 4.87 -3.45 2.05
CA ASP A 166 4.94 -3.59 3.50
C ASP A 166 4.95 -2.25 4.26
N VAL A 167 4.82 -1.13 3.53
CA VAL A 167 4.64 0.20 4.11
C VAL A 167 3.20 0.72 3.98
N TYR A 168 2.30 -0.01 3.35
CA TYR A 168 0.87 0.24 3.45
C TYR A 168 0.34 -0.26 4.80
N LEU A 169 -0.74 0.34 5.29
CA LEU A 169 -1.35 -0.07 6.55
C LEU A 169 -1.67 -1.57 6.50
N LYS A 170 -1.07 -2.34 7.42
CA LYS A 170 -1.19 -3.82 7.46
C LYS A 170 -0.72 -4.53 6.17
N GLY A 171 0.11 -3.87 5.37
CA GLY A 171 0.55 -4.39 4.07
C GLY A 171 1.37 -5.67 4.16
N ARG A 172 2.15 -5.84 5.23
CA ARG A 172 2.89 -7.07 5.52
C ARG A 172 1.95 -8.23 5.83
N GLU A 173 0.97 -8.00 6.70
CA GLU A 173 -0.03 -8.98 7.09
C GLU A 173 -0.92 -9.37 5.92
N ASP A 174 -1.28 -8.41 5.05
CA ASP A 174 -1.96 -8.68 3.78
C ASP A 174 -1.14 -9.60 2.88
N GLY A 175 0.16 -9.32 2.73
CA GLY A 175 1.06 -10.16 1.95
C GLY A 175 1.17 -11.60 2.50
N GLU A 176 1.24 -11.75 3.81
CA GLU A 176 1.25 -13.06 4.49
C GLU A 176 -0.07 -13.82 4.28
N GLU A 177 -1.20 -13.11 4.35
CA GLU A 177 -2.53 -13.71 4.11
C GLU A 177 -2.71 -14.15 2.66
N ILE A 178 -2.31 -13.35 1.68
CA ILE A 178 -2.34 -13.73 0.26
C ILE A 178 -1.49 -14.97 0.01
N ARG A 179 -0.27 -15.03 0.56
CA ARG A 179 0.58 -16.23 0.47
C ARG A 179 -0.09 -17.43 1.13
N ARG A 180 -0.74 -17.25 2.30
CA ARG A 180 -1.46 -18.32 3.00
C ARG A 180 -2.60 -18.88 2.15
N ILE A 181 -3.39 -18.00 1.53
CA ILE A 181 -4.51 -18.38 0.65
C ILE A 181 -3.99 -19.16 -0.56
N LEU A 182 -3.02 -18.62 -1.29
CA LEU A 182 -2.46 -19.26 -2.49
C LEU A 182 -1.84 -20.62 -2.18
N ARG A 183 -1.05 -20.73 -1.11
CA ARG A 183 -0.49 -22.00 -0.64
C ARG A 183 -1.58 -23.00 -0.23
N GLY A 184 -2.63 -22.52 0.44
CA GLY A 184 -3.80 -23.34 0.79
C GLY A 184 -4.53 -23.92 -0.42
N CYS A 185 -4.45 -23.22 -1.56
CA CYS A 185 -4.93 -23.68 -2.85
C CYS A 185 -3.92 -24.54 -3.63
N GLY A 186 -2.74 -24.81 -3.08
CA GLY A 186 -1.69 -25.58 -3.76
C GLY A 186 -0.87 -24.79 -4.78
N ILE A 187 -1.01 -23.45 -4.82
CA ILE A 187 -0.31 -22.57 -5.73
C ILE A 187 1.05 -22.18 -5.11
N ASN A 188 2.13 -22.36 -5.88
CA ASN A 188 3.47 -21.98 -5.45
C ASN A 188 3.73 -20.50 -5.69
N VAL A 189 4.06 -19.73 -4.65
CA VAL A 189 4.42 -18.31 -4.76
C VAL A 189 5.94 -18.19 -4.84
N ILE A 190 6.45 -17.71 -5.98
CA ILE A 190 7.88 -17.50 -6.23
C ILE A 190 8.37 -16.23 -5.51
N SER A 191 7.67 -15.11 -5.76
CA SER A 191 8.06 -13.82 -5.17
C SER A 191 6.87 -12.91 -4.90
N THR A 192 7.08 -11.99 -3.95
CA THR A 192 6.16 -10.89 -3.61
C THR A 192 6.97 -9.61 -3.46
N PRO A 193 7.47 -9.03 -4.57
CA PRO A 193 8.31 -7.83 -4.53
C PRO A 193 7.59 -6.68 -3.81
N GLY A 194 8.32 -5.96 -2.96
CA GLY A 194 7.78 -4.90 -2.12
C GLY A 194 7.20 -5.39 -0.78
N CYS A 195 7.13 -6.73 -0.56
CA CYS A 195 6.59 -7.30 0.66
C CYS A 195 7.24 -8.64 1.02
N GLY A 196 8.37 -8.57 1.71
CA GLY A 196 9.02 -9.70 2.37
C GLY A 196 9.78 -10.68 1.47
N SER A 197 9.92 -10.44 0.16
CA SER A 197 10.79 -11.24 -0.70
C SER A 197 12.24 -10.80 -0.61
N SER A 198 13.17 -11.79 -0.57
CA SER A 198 14.60 -11.56 -0.70
C SER A 198 14.96 -11.14 -2.12
N TRP A 199 16.19 -10.63 -2.29
CA TRP A 199 16.71 -10.32 -3.61
C TRP A 199 16.74 -11.54 -4.52
N GLU A 200 17.14 -12.69 -3.99
CA GLU A 200 17.21 -13.95 -4.73
C GLU A 200 15.84 -14.42 -5.20
N GLU A 201 14.81 -14.28 -4.36
CA GLU A 201 13.42 -14.58 -4.75
C GLU A 201 12.93 -13.63 -5.83
N ILE A 202 13.24 -12.33 -5.71
CA ILE A 202 12.89 -11.33 -6.73
C ILE A 202 13.61 -11.63 -8.05
N MET A 203 14.89 -11.97 -8.01
CA MET A 203 15.65 -12.34 -9.23
C MET A 203 15.15 -13.64 -9.87
N LYS A 204 14.50 -14.52 -9.11
CA LYS A 204 13.84 -15.73 -9.62
C LYS A 204 12.41 -15.48 -10.13
N ALA A 205 11.87 -14.27 -9.99
CA ALA A 205 10.53 -13.96 -10.46
C ALA A 205 10.26 -14.34 -11.93
N PRO A 206 11.23 -14.25 -12.87
CA PRO A 206 11.05 -14.72 -14.24
C PRO A 206 10.75 -16.21 -14.39
N SER A 207 10.96 -17.04 -13.35
CA SER A 207 10.57 -18.46 -13.38
C SER A 207 9.10 -18.72 -13.08
N ALA A 208 8.33 -17.72 -12.68
CA ALA A 208 6.90 -17.90 -12.45
C ALA A 208 6.12 -18.14 -13.74
N ALA A 209 5.08 -18.97 -13.65
CA ALA A 209 4.17 -19.23 -14.76
C ALA A 209 3.20 -18.07 -15.00
N PHE A 210 2.94 -17.24 -13.97
CA PHE A 210 1.96 -16.16 -14.04
C PHE A 210 2.24 -15.04 -13.04
N ASN A 211 1.87 -13.81 -13.36
CA ASN A 211 1.91 -12.66 -12.48
C ASN A 211 0.49 -12.27 -12.03
N LEU A 212 0.19 -12.39 -10.75
CA LEU A 212 -1.04 -11.88 -10.15
C LEU A 212 -0.81 -10.45 -9.65
N VAL A 213 -1.51 -9.48 -10.23
CA VAL A 213 -1.42 -8.09 -9.81
C VAL A 213 -2.55 -7.80 -8.83
N VAL A 214 -2.20 -7.46 -7.58
CA VAL A 214 -3.17 -7.21 -6.50
C VAL A 214 -3.42 -5.73 -6.25
N ARG A 215 -2.47 -4.85 -6.59
CA ARG A 215 -2.66 -3.39 -6.67
C ARG A 215 -2.11 -2.89 -7.99
N ASP A 216 -3.00 -2.38 -8.84
CA ASP A 216 -2.64 -1.95 -10.19
C ASP A 216 -1.67 -0.77 -10.14
N GLU A 217 -1.91 0.16 -9.23
CA GLU A 217 -1.10 1.36 -9.02
C GLU A 217 0.37 1.08 -8.68
N LEU A 218 0.66 -0.07 -8.08
CA LEU A 218 2.01 -0.47 -7.70
C LEU A 218 2.64 -1.53 -8.62
N GLY A 219 1.83 -2.51 -9.07
CA GLY A 219 2.34 -3.73 -9.70
C GLY A 219 2.17 -3.82 -11.20
N LEU A 220 1.18 -3.12 -11.78
CA LEU A 220 0.83 -3.27 -13.19
C LEU A 220 1.94 -2.85 -14.16
N PRO A 221 2.70 -1.76 -13.93
CA PRO A 221 3.81 -1.41 -14.80
C PRO A 221 4.89 -2.50 -14.89
N ALA A 222 5.25 -3.10 -13.75
CA ALA A 222 6.22 -4.20 -13.70
C ALA A 222 5.68 -5.47 -14.36
N ALA A 223 4.38 -5.79 -14.15
CA ALA A 223 3.75 -6.94 -14.80
C ALA A 223 3.81 -6.84 -16.33
N ARG A 224 3.52 -5.68 -16.88
CA ARG A 224 3.61 -5.41 -18.33
C ARG A 224 5.04 -5.55 -18.88
N GLU A 225 6.03 -5.04 -18.14
CA GLU A 225 7.43 -5.18 -18.56
C GLU A 225 7.92 -6.64 -18.44
N MET A 226 7.49 -7.38 -17.41
CA MET A 226 7.80 -8.80 -17.28
C MET A 226 7.13 -9.65 -18.37
N GLU A 227 5.91 -9.33 -18.79
CA GLU A 227 5.26 -9.99 -19.93
C GLU A 227 6.06 -9.73 -21.22
N LYS A 228 6.46 -8.49 -21.47
CA LYS A 228 7.23 -8.11 -22.65
C LYS A 228 8.61 -8.77 -22.70
N ARG A 229 9.32 -8.84 -21.57
CA ARG A 229 10.70 -9.35 -21.50
C ARG A 229 10.81 -10.85 -21.32
N PHE A 230 9.92 -11.42 -20.52
CA PHE A 230 10.01 -12.83 -20.09
C PHE A 230 8.81 -13.66 -20.51
N HIS A 231 7.86 -13.06 -21.25
CA HIS A 231 6.63 -13.71 -21.71
C HIS A 231 5.77 -14.32 -20.59
N ILE A 232 5.81 -13.73 -19.38
CA ILE A 232 5.00 -14.16 -18.25
C ILE A 232 3.65 -13.46 -18.33
N PRO A 233 2.55 -14.18 -18.56
CA PRO A 233 1.24 -13.57 -18.59
C PRO A 233 0.85 -12.99 -17.22
N TYR A 234 -0.02 -11.99 -17.22
CA TYR A 234 -0.51 -11.39 -15.99
C TYR A 234 -2.01 -11.15 -15.99
N ALA A 235 -2.59 -11.01 -14.81
CA ALA A 235 -3.93 -10.51 -14.61
C ALA A 235 -4.03 -9.62 -13.38
N SER A 236 -4.81 -8.55 -13.50
CA SER A 236 -5.22 -7.75 -12.35
C SER A 236 -6.38 -8.45 -11.65
N VAL A 237 -6.14 -8.93 -10.45
CA VAL A 237 -7.11 -9.67 -9.63
C VAL A 237 -7.64 -8.85 -8.45
N GLY A 238 -6.94 -7.76 -8.09
CA GLY A 238 -7.25 -6.97 -6.90
C GLY A 238 -6.89 -7.69 -5.60
N LEU A 239 -7.11 -7.01 -4.47
CA LEU A 239 -7.05 -7.64 -3.14
C LEU A 239 -8.41 -8.25 -2.80
N PRO A 240 -8.45 -9.41 -2.13
CA PRO A 240 -9.69 -10.01 -1.67
C PRO A 240 -10.21 -9.29 -0.41
N TYR A 241 -11.41 -8.74 -0.46
CA TYR A 241 -12.10 -8.18 0.70
C TYR A 241 -13.43 -8.87 0.90
N GLY A 242 -13.85 -9.04 2.16
CA GLY A 242 -15.05 -9.78 2.50
C GLY A 242 -14.85 -11.30 2.56
N PHE A 243 -15.79 -12.04 3.15
CA PHE A 243 -15.76 -13.50 3.15
C PHE A 243 -16.10 -14.07 1.78
N GLU A 244 -17.19 -13.60 1.20
CA GLU A 244 -17.64 -14.01 -0.12
C GLU A 244 -16.74 -13.44 -1.22
N GLY A 245 -16.27 -12.18 -1.06
CA GLY A 245 -15.30 -11.58 -1.97
C GLY A 245 -13.99 -12.36 -2.00
N SER A 246 -13.48 -12.82 -0.85
CA SER A 246 -12.28 -13.67 -0.77
C SER A 246 -12.49 -15.03 -1.43
N ARG A 247 -13.67 -15.64 -1.28
CA ARG A 247 -14.03 -16.89 -1.96
C ARG A 247 -14.03 -16.71 -3.48
N LYS A 248 -14.72 -15.69 -3.98
CA LYS A 248 -14.77 -15.35 -5.41
C LYS A 248 -13.38 -15.03 -5.97
N TRP A 249 -12.55 -14.35 -5.18
CA TRP A 249 -11.16 -14.08 -5.57
C TRP A 249 -10.36 -15.36 -5.78
N VAL A 250 -10.46 -16.31 -4.85
CA VAL A 250 -9.82 -17.64 -5.00
C VAL A 250 -10.31 -18.35 -6.27
N GLU A 251 -11.62 -18.39 -6.49
CA GLU A 251 -12.21 -19.03 -7.68
C GLU A 251 -11.71 -18.39 -8.98
N LYS A 252 -11.68 -17.05 -9.02
CA LYS A 252 -11.14 -16.29 -10.15
C LYS A 252 -9.67 -16.60 -10.42
N VAL A 253 -8.84 -16.67 -9.37
CA VAL A 253 -7.41 -17.01 -9.50
C VAL A 253 -7.24 -18.43 -10.03
N LEU A 254 -7.99 -19.40 -9.50
CA LEU A 254 -7.94 -20.79 -9.97
C LEU A 254 -8.37 -20.92 -11.44
N GLU A 255 -9.40 -20.19 -11.85
CA GLU A 255 -9.87 -20.14 -13.24
C GLU A 255 -8.78 -19.56 -14.18
N ILE A 256 -8.21 -18.40 -13.83
CA ILE A 256 -7.14 -17.74 -14.61
C ILE A 256 -5.93 -18.65 -14.79
N LEU A 257 -5.54 -19.36 -13.74
CA LEU A 257 -4.39 -20.25 -13.77
C LEU A 257 -4.71 -21.64 -14.38
N ALA A 258 -5.96 -21.90 -14.79
CA ALA A 258 -6.45 -23.23 -15.14
C ALA A 258 -6.03 -24.29 -14.11
N PHE A 259 -6.04 -23.92 -12.84
CA PHE A 259 -5.60 -24.75 -11.72
C PHE A 259 -6.77 -25.54 -11.16
N GLY A 260 -6.49 -26.66 -10.49
CA GLY A 260 -7.52 -27.50 -9.92
C GLY A 260 -8.40 -26.80 -8.87
N LYS A 261 -9.30 -27.54 -8.24
CA LYS A 261 -10.20 -27.01 -7.20
C LYS A 261 -9.50 -26.96 -5.84
N ALA A 262 -9.86 -25.97 -5.02
CA ALA A 262 -9.38 -25.80 -3.65
C ALA A 262 -10.47 -26.08 -2.60
N ASP A 263 -11.36 -27.03 -2.87
CA ASP A 263 -12.58 -27.29 -2.08
C ASP A 263 -12.27 -27.46 -0.58
N SER A 264 -11.27 -28.28 -0.24
CA SER A 264 -10.89 -28.51 1.17
C SER A 264 -10.40 -27.27 1.91
N PHE A 265 -9.71 -26.35 1.22
CA PHE A 265 -9.31 -25.08 1.79
C PHE A 265 -10.52 -24.16 1.97
N LEU A 266 -11.31 -24.00 0.92
CA LEU A 266 -12.49 -23.14 0.92
C LEU A 266 -13.54 -23.60 1.94
N ASP A 267 -13.74 -24.90 2.12
CA ASP A 267 -14.69 -25.45 3.11
C ASP A 267 -14.26 -25.07 4.55
N LYS A 268 -12.97 -25.13 4.85
CA LYS A 268 -12.45 -24.68 6.18
C LYS A 268 -12.67 -23.20 6.41
N GLU A 269 -12.37 -22.36 5.41
CA GLU A 269 -12.57 -20.91 5.53
C GLU A 269 -14.07 -20.57 5.62
N LYS A 270 -14.92 -21.27 4.89
CA LYS A 270 -16.38 -21.12 4.97
C LYS A 270 -16.93 -21.46 6.36
N GLU A 271 -16.45 -22.53 6.97
CA GLU A 271 -16.90 -22.91 8.32
C GLU A 271 -16.47 -21.85 9.35
N ARG A 272 -15.23 -21.35 9.23
CA ARG A 272 -14.74 -20.25 10.06
C ARG A 272 -15.57 -18.97 9.89
N ALA A 273 -15.89 -18.61 8.64
CA ALA A 273 -16.75 -17.46 8.35
C ALA A 273 -18.14 -17.62 8.99
N ARG A 274 -18.75 -18.80 8.91
CA ARG A 274 -20.06 -19.10 9.52
C ARG A 274 -20.04 -18.87 11.03
N GLU A 275 -18.98 -19.29 11.73
CA GLU A 275 -18.86 -19.07 13.18
C GLU A 275 -18.81 -17.58 13.52
N ILE A 276 -18.10 -16.79 12.73
CA ILE A 276 -17.96 -15.34 12.93
C ILE A 276 -19.30 -14.64 12.66
N LEU A 277 -19.92 -14.94 11.52
CA LEU A 277 -21.23 -14.38 11.13
C LEU A 277 -22.33 -14.73 12.13
N ARG A 278 -22.31 -15.93 12.72
CA ARG A 278 -23.25 -16.31 13.77
C ARG A 278 -23.15 -15.41 15.02
N LYS A 279 -21.93 -14.97 15.37
CA LYS A 279 -21.75 -13.99 16.46
C LYS A 279 -22.33 -12.63 16.07
N GLY A 280 -22.14 -12.18 14.83
CA GLY A 280 -22.74 -10.96 14.30
C GLY A 280 -24.28 -11.01 14.33
N ASN A 281 -24.88 -12.11 13.87
CA ASN A 281 -26.33 -12.30 13.93
C ASN A 281 -26.87 -12.23 15.38
N GLY A 282 -26.09 -12.68 16.35
CA GLY A 282 -26.42 -12.52 17.77
C GLY A 282 -26.44 -11.05 18.19
N LEU A 283 -25.47 -10.25 17.73
CA LEU A 283 -25.47 -8.80 17.98
C LEU A 283 -26.63 -8.10 17.27
N GLU A 284 -26.91 -8.47 16.01
CA GLU A 284 -28.03 -7.93 15.24
C GLU A 284 -29.37 -8.17 15.93
N SER A 285 -29.59 -9.35 16.51
CA SER A 285 -30.80 -9.66 17.25
C SER A 285 -30.98 -8.81 18.50
N LEU A 286 -29.91 -8.29 19.10
CA LEU A 286 -29.91 -7.48 20.30
C LEU A 286 -29.93 -5.97 20.03
N TRP A 287 -29.27 -5.53 18.96
CA TRP A 287 -28.94 -4.14 18.71
C TRP A 287 -29.46 -3.61 17.38
N GLY A 288 -30.09 -4.45 16.56
CA GLY A 288 -30.52 -4.11 15.20
C GLY A 288 -29.44 -4.34 14.14
N SER A 289 -29.79 -4.08 12.88
CA SER A 289 -28.92 -4.32 11.72
C SER A 289 -27.69 -3.41 11.70
N LEU A 290 -26.69 -3.81 10.93
CA LEU A 290 -25.53 -2.97 10.58
C LEU A 290 -25.94 -1.90 9.55
N TRP A 291 -26.65 -0.90 10.02
CA TRP A 291 -27.09 0.26 9.25
C TRP A 291 -26.29 1.49 9.64
N PHE A 292 -25.83 2.24 8.64
CA PHE A 292 -25.24 3.57 8.80
C PHE A 292 -25.89 4.54 7.80
N ASP A 293 -26.23 5.76 8.23
CA ASP A 293 -26.82 6.76 7.34
C ASP A 293 -25.89 7.13 6.19
N GLU A 294 -24.62 7.43 6.52
CA GLU A 294 -23.58 7.70 5.54
C GLU A 294 -22.34 6.83 5.81
N VAL A 295 -21.65 6.44 4.74
CA VAL A 295 -20.37 5.74 4.81
C VAL A 295 -19.37 6.44 3.91
N LEU A 296 -18.20 6.77 4.45
CA LEU A 296 -17.05 7.27 3.72
C LEU A 296 -15.93 6.25 3.73
N VAL A 297 -15.44 5.90 2.55
CA VAL A 297 -14.23 5.08 2.38
C VAL A 297 -13.18 5.93 1.69
N ALA A 298 -12.09 6.25 2.37
CA ALA A 298 -10.98 7.05 1.83
C ALA A 298 -9.66 6.27 1.94
N ALA A 299 -9.16 5.80 0.80
CA ALA A 299 -7.96 4.97 0.73
C ALA A 299 -7.38 4.97 -0.71
N PRO A 300 -6.19 4.38 -0.94
CA PRO A 300 -5.72 4.06 -2.28
C PRO A 300 -6.76 3.22 -3.05
N PRO A 301 -6.76 3.28 -4.40
CA PRO A 301 -7.84 2.71 -5.20
C PRO A 301 -8.15 1.25 -4.92
N SER A 302 -7.12 0.41 -4.80
CA SER A 302 -7.31 -1.04 -4.64
C SER A 302 -7.99 -1.38 -3.32
N GLU A 303 -7.67 -0.66 -2.24
CA GLU A 303 -8.32 -0.78 -0.94
C GLU A 303 -9.73 -0.20 -0.96
N ALA A 304 -9.85 1.04 -1.41
CA ALA A 304 -11.12 1.78 -1.35
C ALA A 304 -12.24 1.07 -2.12
N LEU A 305 -11.96 0.66 -3.36
CA LEU A 305 -12.95 -0.02 -4.20
C LEU A 305 -13.31 -1.40 -3.66
N GLY A 306 -12.31 -2.19 -3.26
CA GLY A 306 -12.53 -3.55 -2.77
C GLY A 306 -13.26 -3.59 -1.43
N ILE A 307 -12.93 -2.69 -0.50
CA ILE A 307 -13.62 -2.56 0.80
C ILE A 307 -15.05 -2.07 0.59
N ALA A 308 -15.28 -1.07 -0.26
CA ALA A 308 -16.62 -0.57 -0.55
C ALA A 308 -17.53 -1.67 -1.13
N GLU A 309 -17.03 -2.50 -2.04
CA GLU A 309 -17.75 -3.66 -2.56
C GLU A 309 -18.10 -4.66 -1.46
N ALA A 310 -17.15 -5.00 -0.58
CA ALA A 310 -17.39 -5.91 0.53
C ALA A 310 -18.38 -5.35 1.55
N LEU A 311 -18.28 -4.06 1.88
CA LEU A 311 -19.21 -3.38 2.78
C LEU A 311 -20.64 -3.57 2.29
N ARG A 312 -20.95 -3.14 1.07
CA ARG A 312 -22.33 -3.11 0.54
C ARG A 312 -22.86 -4.49 0.14
N SER A 313 -21.97 -5.41 -0.27
CA SER A 313 -22.41 -6.74 -0.70
C SER A 313 -22.57 -7.76 0.42
N GLU A 314 -21.86 -7.58 1.56
CA GLU A 314 -21.79 -8.61 2.58
C GLU A 314 -22.19 -8.15 3.99
N TRP A 315 -21.99 -6.88 4.35
CA TRP A 315 -21.99 -6.52 5.77
C TRP A 315 -22.98 -5.45 6.18
N ILE A 316 -23.13 -4.38 5.38
CA ILE A 316 -23.90 -3.21 5.81
C ILE A 316 -24.96 -2.79 4.81
N ASP A 317 -26.02 -2.18 5.36
CA ASP A 317 -26.93 -1.33 4.60
C ASP A 317 -26.63 0.14 4.89
N THR A 318 -26.68 0.98 3.88
CA THR A 318 -26.45 2.43 4.01
C THR A 318 -27.25 3.22 3.00
N ALA A 319 -27.70 4.41 3.38
CA ALA A 319 -28.37 5.32 2.48
C ALA A 319 -27.41 5.95 1.46
N LYS A 320 -26.12 6.15 1.84
CA LYS A 320 -25.13 6.78 0.98
C LYS A 320 -23.73 6.22 1.27
N LEU A 321 -23.06 5.75 0.23
CA LEU A 321 -21.65 5.32 0.27
C LEU A 321 -20.81 6.20 -0.66
N THR A 322 -19.86 6.93 -0.10
CA THR A 322 -18.94 7.80 -0.81
C THR A 322 -17.52 7.23 -0.75
N ILE A 323 -16.82 7.23 -1.88
CA ILE A 323 -15.41 6.87 -1.97
C ILE A 323 -14.59 8.12 -2.30
N HIS A 324 -13.56 8.37 -1.50
CA HIS A 324 -12.48 9.31 -1.79
C HIS A 324 -11.23 8.52 -2.18
N LEU A 325 -10.88 8.55 -3.45
CA LEU A 325 -9.67 7.89 -3.98
C LEU A 325 -8.44 8.75 -3.72
N LEU A 326 -7.43 8.20 -3.09
CA LEU A 326 -6.19 8.92 -2.78
C LEU A 326 -5.22 8.98 -3.96
N SER A 327 -5.41 8.15 -4.99
CA SER A 327 -4.67 8.23 -6.25
C SER A 327 -5.56 7.86 -7.45
N PRO A 328 -5.18 8.21 -8.69
CA PRO A 328 -5.98 7.94 -9.89
C PRO A 328 -6.11 6.43 -10.19
N THR A 329 -7.24 6.05 -10.78
CA THR A 329 -7.47 4.68 -11.28
C THR A 329 -8.45 4.68 -12.44
N ASP A 330 -8.31 3.71 -13.35
CA ASP A 330 -9.29 3.44 -14.41
C ASP A 330 -10.37 2.43 -13.96
N ARG A 331 -10.26 1.89 -12.73
CA ARG A 331 -11.23 0.94 -12.18
C ARG A 331 -12.49 1.67 -11.71
N THR A 332 -13.62 0.99 -11.83
CA THR A 332 -14.93 1.46 -11.38
C THR A 332 -15.46 0.57 -10.25
N CYS A 333 -16.34 1.12 -9.43
CA CYS A 333 -17.03 0.41 -8.35
C CYS A 333 -18.52 0.73 -8.42
N GLN A 334 -19.37 -0.29 -8.52
CA GLN A 334 -20.83 -0.12 -8.54
C GLN A 334 -21.45 -0.03 -7.14
N ALA A 335 -20.68 -0.36 -6.12
CA ALA A 335 -21.14 -0.31 -4.73
C ALA A 335 -21.25 1.12 -4.19
N ALA A 336 -20.52 2.08 -4.76
CA ALA A 336 -20.52 3.47 -4.31
C ALA A 336 -21.54 4.33 -5.06
N ASP A 337 -22.15 5.25 -4.33
CA ASP A 337 -23.06 6.27 -4.90
C ASP A 337 -22.25 7.46 -5.45
N ILE A 338 -21.12 7.76 -4.82
CA ILE A 338 -20.21 8.85 -5.20
C ILE A 338 -18.77 8.34 -5.16
N ILE A 339 -18.00 8.63 -6.21
CA ILE A 339 -16.56 8.39 -6.25
C ILE A 339 -15.86 9.70 -6.64
N ARG A 340 -14.89 10.12 -5.85
CA ARG A 340 -14.06 11.31 -6.10
C ARG A 340 -12.58 11.00 -5.99
N LEU A 341 -11.79 11.62 -6.85
CA LEU A 341 -10.33 11.63 -6.70
C LEU A 341 -9.95 12.81 -5.80
N VAL A 342 -9.22 12.54 -4.74
CA VAL A 342 -8.74 13.59 -3.83
C VAL A 342 -7.63 14.38 -4.53
N THR A 343 -7.87 15.69 -4.69
CA THR A 343 -6.90 16.66 -5.20
C THR A 343 -6.76 17.83 -4.24
N ALA A 344 -5.70 18.62 -4.38
CA ALA A 344 -5.34 19.66 -3.42
C ALA A 344 -6.39 20.78 -3.27
N GLU A 345 -7.28 20.98 -4.25
CA GLU A 345 -8.22 22.11 -4.30
C GLU A 345 -9.66 21.68 -4.66
N ASP A 346 -10.07 20.47 -4.25
CA ASP A 346 -11.37 19.94 -4.66
C ASP A 346 -12.51 20.47 -3.75
N GLU A 347 -13.30 21.40 -4.29
CA GLU A 347 -14.49 21.91 -3.61
C GLU A 347 -15.53 20.83 -3.34
N ASP A 348 -15.64 19.81 -4.18
CA ASP A 348 -16.60 18.74 -4.01
C ASP A 348 -16.19 17.83 -2.83
N ILE A 349 -14.92 17.56 -2.65
CA ILE A 349 -14.39 16.87 -1.46
C ILE A 349 -14.70 17.68 -0.20
N ARG A 350 -14.48 19.00 -0.24
CA ARG A 350 -14.83 19.87 0.89
C ARG A 350 -16.31 19.83 1.22
N ARG A 351 -17.17 19.90 0.19
CA ARG A 351 -18.63 19.81 0.36
C ARG A 351 -19.10 18.49 0.94
N ASP A 352 -18.44 17.37 0.59
CA ASP A 352 -18.77 16.07 1.16
C ASP A 352 -18.56 16.08 2.69
N TYR A 353 -17.48 16.69 3.20
CA TYR A 353 -17.26 16.83 4.65
C TYR A 353 -18.19 17.84 5.30
N GLU A 354 -18.45 19.00 4.67
CA GLU A 354 -19.34 20.02 5.18
C GLU A 354 -20.80 19.51 5.30
N ASN A 355 -21.23 18.71 4.33
CA ASN A 355 -22.58 18.13 4.28
C ASN A 355 -22.71 16.82 5.07
N TRP A 356 -21.61 16.27 5.57
CA TRP A 356 -21.63 15.04 6.38
C TRP A 356 -22.54 15.21 7.60
N LYS A 357 -23.38 14.21 7.86
CA LYS A 357 -24.33 14.23 9.00
C LYS A 357 -23.84 13.35 10.13
N ASP A 358 -23.83 12.06 9.93
CA ASP A 358 -23.36 11.03 10.86
C ASP A 358 -23.12 9.72 10.09
N GLY A 359 -22.29 8.84 10.61
CA GLY A 359 -22.08 7.51 10.04
C GLY A 359 -20.69 6.95 10.24
N LEU A 360 -20.32 6.03 9.34
CA LEU A 360 -19.07 5.26 9.40
C LEU A 360 -18.01 5.82 8.47
N VAL A 361 -16.81 6.03 8.99
CA VAL A 361 -15.63 6.51 8.24
C VAL A 361 -14.53 5.46 8.29
N LEU A 362 -14.19 4.92 7.11
CA LEU A 362 -13.05 4.03 6.91
C LEU A 362 -12.00 4.80 6.12
N SER A 363 -10.94 5.24 6.78
CA SER A 363 -10.03 6.22 6.17
C SER A 363 -8.64 6.22 6.81
N SER A 364 -8.00 7.36 6.78
CA SER A 364 -6.81 7.71 7.53
C SER A 364 -7.13 8.76 8.60
N SER A 365 -6.12 9.17 9.39
CA SER A 365 -6.26 10.27 10.36
C SER A 365 -6.52 11.64 9.70
N HIS A 366 -6.31 11.80 8.41
CA HIS A 366 -6.60 13.07 7.74
C HIS A 366 -8.10 13.35 7.64
N GLU A 367 -8.87 12.35 7.25
CA GLU A 367 -10.32 12.44 7.09
C GLU A 367 -11.02 12.60 8.45
N THR A 368 -10.60 11.79 9.44
CA THR A 368 -11.15 11.89 10.80
C THR A 368 -10.87 13.27 11.41
N THR A 369 -9.64 13.79 11.29
CA THR A 369 -9.27 15.12 11.75
C THR A 369 -10.10 16.22 11.09
N ARG A 370 -10.46 16.08 9.81
CA ARG A 370 -11.33 17.04 9.11
C ARG A 370 -12.74 17.06 9.71
N LEU A 371 -13.35 15.89 9.89
CA LEU A 371 -14.67 15.78 10.48
C LEU A 371 -14.69 16.31 11.92
N GLU A 372 -13.65 16.03 12.71
CA GLU A 372 -13.50 16.57 14.06
C GLU A 372 -13.45 18.10 14.08
N ARG A 373 -12.68 18.71 13.17
CA ARG A 373 -12.61 20.18 13.05
C ARG A 373 -13.93 20.82 12.64
N LEU A 374 -14.72 20.09 11.86
CA LEU A 374 -16.07 20.52 11.46
C LEU A 374 -17.12 20.18 12.53
N HIS A 375 -16.69 19.59 13.66
CA HIS A 375 -17.58 19.14 14.74
C HIS A 375 -18.68 18.19 14.23
N LYS A 376 -18.34 17.32 13.27
CA LYS A 376 -19.26 16.33 12.71
C LYS A 376 -19.23 15.06 13.54
N PRO A 377 -20.40 14.45 13.84
CA PRO A 377 -20.40 13.14 14.48
C PRO A 377 -20.02 12.04 13.49
N PHE A 378 -19.23 11.07 13.93
CA PHE A 378 -18.86 9.88 13.17
C PHE A 378 -18.35 8.77 14.09
N VAL A 379 -18.33 7.56 13.58
CA VAL A 379 -17.54 6.44 14.11
C VAL A 379 -16.55 6.00 13.04
N SER A 380 -15.34 5.62 13.43
CA SER A 380 -14.30 5.33 12.46
C SER A 380 -13.37 4.19 12.88
N PHE A 381 -12.66 3.68 11.89
CA PHE A 381 -11.40 2.96 12.04
C PHE A 381 -10.55 3.15 10.78
N HIS A 382 -9.23 3.04 10.94
CA HIS A 382 -8.32 3.30 9.85
C HIS A 382 -8.13 2.07 8.96
N ILE A 383 -8.09 2.32 7.64
CA ILE A 383 -7.77 1.37 6.59
C ILE A 383 -6.63 1.87 5.69
N ALA A 384 -6.22 3.12 5.89
CA ALA A 384 -5.15 3.78 5.14
C ALA A 384 -4.27 4.60 6.08
N ARG A 385 -3.15 5.03 5.56
CA ARG A 385 -2.20 5.90 6.28
C ARG A 385 -2.40 7.37 5.91
N PRO A 386 -1.97 8.31 6.77
CA PRO A 386 -1.38 8.09 8.09
C PRO A 386 -2.39 7.70 9.16
N SER A 387 -1.92 7.01 10.21
CA SER A 387 -2.71 6.69 11.39
C SER A 387 -2.00 7.22 12.65
N TYR A 388 -2.52 8.32 13.23
CA TYR A 388 -1.93 9.00 14.39
C TYR A 388 -2.71 8.76 15.68
N ASP A 389 -3.96 8.32 15.55
CA ASP A 389 -4.95 8.19 16.63
C ASP A 389 -5.48 6.74 16.79
N GLU A 390 -4.99 5.80 15.98
CA GLU A 390 -5.28 4.36 16.12
C GLU A 390 -3.98 3.54 16.05
N GLY A 391 -3.77 2.62 17.00
CA GLY A 391 -2.62 1.72 17.05
C GLY A 391 -2.94 0.34 16.46
N PHE A 392 -2.00 -0.24 15.72
CA PHE A 392 -2.13 -1.54 15.06
C PHE A 392 -1.09 -2.51 15.61
N PHE A 393 -1.47 -3.39 16.54
CA PHE A 393 -0.58 -4.33 17.22
C PHE A 393 -0.87 -5.79 16.88
N SER A 394 -2.02 -6.08 16.24
CA SER A 394 -2.35 -7.45 15.83
C SER A 394 -1.64 -7.82 14.54
N ASP A 395 -1.43 -9.11 14.33
CA ASP A 395 -0.94 -9.71 13.09
C ASP A 395 -2.07 -10.04 12.09
N LEU A 396 -3.26 -9.46 12.29
CA LEU A 396 -4.40 -9.66 11.41
C LEU A 396 -4.31 -8.70 10.21
N PRO A 397 -4.53 -9.19 8.99
CA PRO A 397 -4.56 -8.40 7.76
C PRO A 397 -5.84 -7.57 7.65
N LEU A 398 -5.91 -6.69 6.63
CA LEU A 398 -7.16 -6.07 6.17
C LEU A 398 -7.82 -6.88 5.04
N SER A 399 -7.03 -7.63 4.26
CA SER A 399 -7.50 -8.45 3.14
C SER A 399 -7.62 -9.93 3.48
N GLY A 400 -8.25 -10.71 2.60
CA GLY A 400 -8.45 -12.15 2.76
C GLY A 400 -9.52 -12.53 3.79
N PHE A 401 -9.60 -13.81 4.09
CA PHE A 401 -10.59 -14.33 5.04
C PHE A 401 -10.36 -13.84 6.47
N ARG A 402 -9.10 -13.71 6.87
CA ARG A 402 -8.74 -13.17 8.19
C ARG A 402 -9.00 -11.68 8.28
N GLY A 403 -8.75 -10.93 7.20
CA GLY A 403 -9.08 -9.51 7.08
C GLY A 403 -10.59 -9.28 7.12
N ALA A 404 -11.37 -10.11 6.45
CA ALA A 404 -12.82 -10.06 6.52
C ALA A 404 -13.33 -10.19 7.96
N ALA A 405 -12.73 -11.09 8.75
CA ALA A 405 -13.07 -11.25 10.16
C ALA A 405 -12.76 -10.00 10.99
N LEU A 406 -11.58 -9.41 10.78
CA LEU A 406 -11.15 -8.18 11.46
C LEU A 406 -12.04 -6.99 11.08
N LEU A 407 -12.30 -6.78 9.80
CA LEU A 407 -13.13 -5.67 9.33
C LEU A 407 -14.56 -5.80 9.85
N TYR A 408 -15.15 -7.00 9.81
CA TYR A 408 -16.48 -7.24 10.34
C TYR A 408 -16.58 -6.96 11.85
N GLU A 409 -15.58 -7.35 12.62
CA GLU A 409 -15.49 -7.01 14.05
C GLU A 409 -15.40 -5.50 14.28
N LYS A 410 -14.53 -4.80 13.52
CA LYS A 410 -14.39 -3.34 13.62
C LYS A 410 -15.69 -2.61 13.26
N ILE A 411 -16.40 -3.06 12.24
CA ILE A 411 -17.70 -2.48 11.82
C ILE A 411 -18.73 -2.64 12.94
N TRP A 412 -18.84 -3.84 13.54
CA TRP A 412 -19.72 -4.05 14.69
C TRP A 412 -19.34 -3.17 15.87
N ASN A 413 -18.06 -3.07 16.20
CA ASN A 413 -17.59 -2.19 17.28
C ASN A 413 -17.91 -0.71 17.00
N ALA A 414 -17.81 -0.26 15.76
CA ALA A 414 -18.21 1.09 15.34
C ALA A 414 -19.73 1.30 15.54
N ARG A 415 -20.56 0.34 15.08
CA ARG A 415 -22.03 0.41 15.26
C ARG A 415 -22.44 0.46 16.73
N LEU A 416 -21.84 -0.36 17.56
CA LEU A 416 -22.13 -0.36 19.00
C LEU A 416 -21.75 0.98 19.67
N LYS A 417 -20.66 1.62 19.26
CA LYS A 417 -20.26 2.95 19.72
C LYS A 417 -21.26 4.02 19.27
N GLU A 418 -21.72 3.96 18.03
CA GLU A 418 -22.74 4.88 17.49
C GLU A 418 -24.06 4.77 18.28
N ILE A 419 -24.57 3.55 18.48
CA ILE A 419 -25.77 3.30 19.31
C ILE A 419 -25.59 3.80 20.75
N GLY A 420 -24.42 3.58 21.34
CA GLY A 420 -24.08 4.08 22.68
C GLY A 420 -24.13 5.60 22.76
N ARG A 421 -23.59 6.29 21.76
CA ARG A 421 -23.63 7.76 21.65
C ARG A 421 -25.07 8.27 21.55
N GLU A 422 -25.89 7.68 20.70
CA GLU A 422 -27.30 8.07 20.54
C GLU A 422 -28.13 7.89 21.83
N LYS A 423 -27.82 6.86 22.64
CA LYS A 423 -28.52 6.61 23.92
C LYS A 423 -28.06 7.54 25.02
N ILE A 424 -26.83 8.01 25.03
CA ILE A 424 -26.28 8.92 26.04
C ILE A 424 -26.77 10.36 25.80
N LEU A 425 -27.03 10.74 24.55
CA LEU A 425 -27.47 12.07 24.17
C LEU A 425 -29.00 12.26 24.27
N LYS A 426 -29.76 11.21 24.57
CA LYS A 426 -31.22 11.25 24.86
C LYS A 426 -31.46 11.13 26.36
#